data_d0c368d2179480a8672b7c0afcb36fed
#
_entry.id   d0c368d2179480a8672b7c0afcb36fed
#
_cell.length_a   1.000
_cell.length_b   1.000
_cell.length_c   1.000
_cell.angle_alpha   90.00
_cell.angle_beta   90.00
_cell.angle_gamma   90.00
#
_symmetry.space_group_name_H-M   'P 1'
#
loop_
_entity.id
_entity.type
_entity.pdbx_description
1 polymer ?
#
loop_
_entity_poly.entity_id
_entity_poly.type
_entity_poly.pdbx_seq_one_letter_code
_entity_poly.pdbx_strand_id
1 'polypeptide(L)' 'ETADGTTLVVTEDCNVRAEASSDADVIGGLAAGTEVVKEGESGDWIQIDYEGTTAYVHSSLLEEKTE' A
#
# COMPACT_ATOMS: atom_id res chain seq x y z
N GLU A 1 2.94 0.89 17.68
CA GLU A 1 3.29 -0.35 17.01
C GLU A 1 3.87 -0.08 15.64
N THR A 2 4.90 -0.76 15.32
CA THR A 2 5.55 -0.56 14.06
C THR A 2 4.91 -1.46 13.01
N ALA A 3 5.67 -1.80 11.99
CA ALA A 3 5.18 -2.66 10.93
C ALA A 3 4.66 -3.96 11.52
N ASP A 4 3.50 -4.36 11.07
CA ASP A 4 2.91 -5.59 11.59
C ASP A 4 3.33 -6.81 10.77
N GLY A 5 4.08 -6.60 9.71
CA GLY A 5 4.62 -7.69 8.92
C GLY A 5 3.60 -8.37 8.01
N THR A 6 2.40 -7.83 7.95
CA THR A 6 1.38 -8.42 7.09
C THR A 6 1.74 -8.20 5.64
N THR A 7 1.72 -9.27 4.87
CA THR A 7 1.92 -9.16 3.42
C THR A 7 0.58 -8.97 2.76
N LEU A 8 0.51 -7.98 1.89
CA LEU A 8 -0.69 -7.68 1.15
C LEU A 8 -0.46 -7.87 -0.32
N VAL A 9 -1.51 -8.20 -1.04
CA VAL A 9 -1.45 -8.38 -2.48
C VAL A 9 -2.33 -7.33 -3.13
N VAL A 10 -1.77 -6.66 -4.12
CA VAL A 10 -2.53 -5.67 -4.89
C VAL A 10 -3.52 -6.42 -5.78
N THR A 11 -4.80 -6.07 -5.67
CA THR A 11 -5.83 -6.79 -6.42
C THR A 11 -6.06 -6.21 -7.80
N GLU A 12 -5.69 -4.94 -7.99
CA GLU A 12 -5.85 -4.26 -9.27
C GLU A 12 -4.71 -3.28 -9.44
N ASP A 13 -4.43 -2.92 -10.68
CA ASP A 13 -3.44 -1.88 -10.92
C ASP A 13 -3.84 -0.64 -10.13
N CYS A 14 -2.91 -0.05 -9.44
CA CYS A 14 -3.21 1.11 -8.61
C CYS A 14 -2.03 2.06 -8.57
N ASN A 15 -2.31 3.27 -8.13
CA ASN A 15 -1.28 4.28 -7.96
C ASN A 15 -0.80 4.28 -6.54
N VAL A 16 0.50 4.52 -6.38
CA VAL A 16 1.13 4.65 -5.07
C VAL A 16 1.31 6.13 -4.81
N ARG A 17 0.83 6.58 -3.65
CA ARG A 17 0.83 7.99 -3.34
C ARG A 17 1.76 8.28 -2.18
N ALA A 18 2.23 9.52 -2.15
CA ALA A 18 3.19 9.93 -1.12
C ALA A 18 2.52 10.16 0.22
N GLU A 19 1.20 10.34 0.25
CA GLU A 19 0.46 10.59 1.47
C GLU A 19 -0.86 9.83 1.43
N ALA A 20 -1.48 9.71 2.58
CA ALA A 20 -2.74 8.97 2.71
C ALA A 20 -3.89 9.86 2.27
N SER A 21 -3.90 10.21 0.99
CA SER A 21 -4.91 11.12 0.46
C SER A 21 -5.03 10.89 -1.04
N SER A 22 -6.26 10.94 -1.53
CA SER A 22 -6.47 10.82 -2.97
C SER A 22 -5.94 12.04 -3.72
N ASP A 23 -5.65 13.12 -3.00
CA ASP A 23 -5.07 14.32 -3.60
C ASP A 23 -3.55 14.32 -3.54
N ALA A 24 -2.96 13.31 -2.93
CA ALA A 24 -1.51 13.26 -2.79
C ALA A 24 -0.84 12.99 -4.14
N ASP A 25 0.43 13.34 -4.22
CA ASP A 25 1.20 13.09 -5.43
C ASP A 25 1.33 11.59 -5.66
N VAL A 26 1.19 11.21 -6.92
CA VAL A 26 1.43 9.81 -7.31
C VAL A 26 2.92 9.65 -7.53
N ILE A 27 3.53 8.77 -6.75
CA ILE A 27 4.98 8.55 -6.84
C ILE A 27 5.32 7.26 -7.55
N GLY A 28 4.31 6.46 -7.88
CA GLY A 28 4.57 5.24 -8.62
C GLY A 28 3.27 4.48 -8.81
N GLY A 29 3.41 3.23 -9.15
CA GLY A 29 2.25 2.40 -9.35
C GLY A 29 2.58 0.94 -9.08
N LEU A 30 1.54 0.16 -8.81
CA LEU A 30 1.67 -1.26 -8.56
C LEU A 30 0.70 -1.99 -9.46
N ALA A 31 1.15 -3.11 -10.00
CA ALA A 31 0.31 -3.93 -10.86
C ALA A 31 -0.42 -4.96 -10.01
N ALA A 32 -1.55 -5.41 -10.50
CA ALA A 32 -2.31 -6.47 -9.83
C ALA A 32 -1.39 -7.66 -9.60
N GLY A 33 -1.47 -8.24 -8.41
CA GLY A 33 -0.65 -9.38 -8.05
C GLY A 33 0.66 -9.03 -7.38
N THR A 34 0.98 -7.74 -7.28
CA THR A 34 2.20 -7.32 -6.60
C THR A 34 2.02 -7.49 -5.09
N GLU A 35 3.06 -8.01 -4.43
CA GLU A 35 3.03 -8.16 -2.97
C GLU A 35 3.76 -7.01 -2.32
N VAL A 36 3.16 -6.49 -1.26
CA VAL A 36 3.75 -5.41 -0.48
C VAL A 36 3.61 -5.74 1.00
N VAL A 37 4.48 -5.14 1.81
CA VAL A 37 4.44 -5.36 3.25
C VAL A 37 3.77 -4.14 3.88
N LYS A 38 2.75 -4.40 4.69
CA LYS A 38 2.04 -3.36 5.39
C LYS A 38 2.90 -2.84 6.54
N GLU A 39 3.11 -1.55 6.57
CA GLU A 39 3.88 -0.92 7.64
C GLU A 39 3.00 -0.13 8.58
N GLY A 40 1.79 0.16 8.18
CA GLY A 40 0.88 0.90 9.02
C GLY A 40 -0.41 1.15 8.29
N GLU A 41 -1.25 1.94 8.92
CA GLU A 41 -2.58 2.18 8.38
C GLU A 41 -3.01 3.59 8.78
N SER A 42 -3.63 4.28 7.86
CA SER A 42 -4.10 5.64 8.11
C SER A 42 -5.49 5.76 7.48
N GLY A 43 -6.52 5.58 8.30
CA GLY A 43 -7.88 5.61 7.79
C GLY A 43 -8.08 4.50 6.76
N ASP A 44 -8.47 4.89 5.57
CA ASP A 44 -8.70 3.93 4.49
C ASP A 44 -7.44 3.66 3.69
N TRP A 45 -6.30 4.19 4.11
CA TRP A 45 -5.05 4.04 3.38
C TRP A 45 -4.12 3.12 4.12
N ILE A 46 -3.38 2.33 3.37
CA ILE A 46 -2.39 1.40 3.92
C ILE A 46 -1.01 1.97 3.64
N GLN A 47 -0.22 2.07 4.69
CA GLN A 47 1.16 2.52 4.56
C GLN A 47 2.04 1.33 4.20
N ILE A 48 2.82 1.50 3.14
CA ILE A 48 3.70 0.43 2.68
C ILE A 48 5.08 1.01 2.42
N ASP A 49 6.05 0.12 2.27
CA ASP A 49 7.40 0.50 1.89
C ASP A 49 7.51 0.32 0.38
N TYR A 50 7.65 1.43 -0.33
CA TYR A 50 7.75 1.42 -1.77
C TYR A 50 9.15 1.89 -2.16
N GLU A 51 10.00 0.94 -2.54
CA GLU A 51 11.37 1.24 -2.97
C GLU A 51 12.12 2.08 -1.94
N GLY A 52 11.94 1.74 -0.66
CA GLY A 52 12.63 2.44 0.41
C GLY A 52 11.97 3.73 0.85
N THR A 53 10.81 4.03 0.32
CA THR A 53 10.09 5.26 0.63
C THR A 53 8.73 4.90 1.21
N THR A 54 8.32 5.63 2.23
CA THR A 54 6.98 5.45 2.77
C THR A 54 5.96 5.89 1.73
N ALA A 55 5.00 5.03 1.47
CA ALA A 55 3.98 5.31 0.47
C ALA A 55 2.64 4.78 0.96
N TYR A 56 1.59 5.16 0.27
CA TYR A 56 0.24 4.79 0.69
C TYR A 56 -0.56 4.29 -0.50
N VAL A 57 -1.35 3.25 -0.24
CA VAL A 57 -2.25 2.67 -1.25
C VAL A 57 -3.59 2.50 -0.58
N HIS A 58 -4.65 2.78 -1.31
CA HIS A 58 -6.00 2.66 -0.76
C HIS A 58 -6.28 1.20 -0.41
N SER A 59 -6.88 0.99 0.75
CA SER A 59 -7.06 -0.36 1.28
C SER A 59 -7.96 -1.21 0.40
N SER A 60 -8.87 -0.60 -0.34
CA SER A 60 -9.78 -1.36 -1.20
C SER A 60 -9.06 -2.04 -2.35
N LEU A 61 -7.82 -1.67 -2.61
CA LEU A 61 -7.03 -2.24 -3.69
C LEU A 61 -6.08 -3.31 -3.21
N LEU A 62 -6.13 -3.65 -1.93
CA LEU A 62 -5.22 -4.60 -1.33
C LEU A 62 -6.00 -5.68 -0.61
N GLU A 63 -5.43 -6.87 -0.59
CA GLU A 63 -5.95 -7.98 0.20
C GLU A 63 -4.82 -8.57 1.01
N GLU A 64 -5.15 -9.06 2.19
CA GLU A 64 -4.17 -9.78 2.98
C GLU A 64 -3.84 -11.09 2.32
N LYS A 65 -2.55 -11.36 2.22
CA LYS A 65 -2.12 -12.63 1.68
C LYS A 65 -2.19 -13.68 2.79
N THR A 66 -2.92 -14.75 2.53
CA THR A 66 -3.02 -15.84 3.49
C THR A 66 -2.34 -17.07 2.90
N GLU A 67 -1.82 -17.89 3.79
CA GLU A 67 -1.14 -19.13 3.38
C GLU A 67 -2.12 -20.25 3.17
#